data_3f0685d8c3204050282eb411d1755db9
#
_entry.id   3f0685d8c3204050282eb411d1755db9
#
_cell.length_a   1.000
_cell.length_b   1.000
_cell.length_c   1.000
_cell.angle_alpha   90.00
_cell.angle_beta   90.00
_cell.angle_gamma   90.00
#
_symmetry.space_group_name_H-M   'P 1'
#
loop_
_entity.id
_entity.type
_entity.pdbx_description
1 polymer ?
#
loop_
_entity_poly.entity_id
_entity_poly.type
_entity_poly.pdbx_seq_one_letter_code
_entity_poly.pdbx_strand_id
1 'polypeptide(L)'
;MFTYINPDIRERLIRDGKLFRIDADGAEVEMTEAPGPGLHLNLMGPIPLPLARGQRHPTVQWYASVRSTELSEVEHLASTLREQGGQHLFSHLASSMAVNSVLVIGEPEKSDNPLVRVHSSCLTGDVLGSRRCECGPQLEAAMDRIAE
;
A
#
# COMPACT_ATOMS: atom_id res chain seq x y z
N MET A 1 10.36 1.12 3.84
CA MET A 1 10.36 0.24 2.64
C MET A 1 10.35 1.06 1.36
N PHE A 2 9.51 2.10 1.21
CA PHE A 2 9.49 2.95 0.01
C PHE A 2 10.50 4.11 0.01
N THR A 3 11.11 4.42 1.16
CA THR A 3 12.00 5.59 1.35
C THR A 3 13.36 5.46 0.69
N TYR A 4 13.84 4.24 0.52
CA TYR A 4 15.08 3.95 -0.20
C TYR A 4 15.03 2.52 -0.74
N ILE A 5 15.18 2.39 -2.02
CA ILE A 5 15.42 1.12 -2.69
C ILE A 5 16.74 1.27 -3.45
N ASN A 6 17.66 0.32 -3.28
CA ASN A 6 18.88 0.27 -4.06
C ASN A 6 18.54 0.38 -5.55
N PRO A 7 19.21 1.24 -6.34
CA PRO A 7 18.88 1.47 -7.75
C PRO A 7 18.81 0.19 -8.59
N ASP A 8 19.73 -0.76 -8.40
CA ASP A 8 19.75 -2.02 -9.16
C ASP A 8 18.52 -2.89 -8.83
N ILE A 9 18.09 -2.88 -7.56
CA ILE A 9 16.88 -3.58 -7.12
C ILE A 9 15.64 -2.89 -7.69
N ARG A 10 15.61 -1.55 -7.67
CA ARG A 10 14.51 -0.76 -8.22
C ARG A 10 14.30 -1.05 -9.70
N GLU A 11 15.36 -1.00 -10.50
CA GLU A 11 15.31 -1.29 -11.93
C GLU A 11 14.81 -2.71 -12.20
N ARG A 12 15.27 -3.69 -11.42
CA ARG A 12 14.79 -5.06 -11.52
C ARG A 12 13.32 -5.18 -11.21
N LEU A 13 12.84 -4.54 -10.13
CA LEU A 13 11.41 -4.56 -9.76
C LEU A 13 10.52 -3.92 -10.82
N ILE A 14 10.98 -2.83 -11.43
CA ILE A 14 10.25 -2.18 -12.54
C ILE A 14 10.21 -3.12 -13.75
N ARG A 15 11.34 -3.65 -14.17
CA ARG A 15 11.42 -4.58 -15.30
C ARG A 15 10.57 -5.83 -15.09
N ASP A 16 10.49 -6.34 -13.86
CA ASP A 16 9.72 -7.52 -13.49
C ASP A 16 8.23 -7.20 -13.24
N GLY A 17 7.79 -5.95 -13.48
CA GLY A 17 6.41 -5.49 -13.26
C GLY A 17 5.97 -5.51 -11.78
N LYS A 18 6.93 -5.51 -10.85
CA LYS A 18 6.69 -5.55 -9.41
C LYS A 18 6.68 -4.17 -8.75
N LEU A 19 7.16 -3.17 -9.45
CA LEU A 19 7.12 -1.77 -9.04
C LEU A 19 6.67 -0.95 -10.25
N PHE A 20 5.53 -0.30 -10.15
CA PHE A 20 4.92 0.46 -11.22
C PHE A 20 4.15 1.67 -10.67
N ARG A 21 3.78 2.57 -11.55
CA ARG A 21 3.02 3.78 -11.21
C ARG A 21 1.75 3.84 -12.04
N ILE A 22 0.66 4.27 -11.40
CA ILE A 22 -0.61 4.57 -12.08
C ILE A 22 -0.99 6.02 -11.84
N ASP A 23 -1.74 6.59 -12.78
CA ASP A 23 -2.38 7.91 -12.66
C ASP A 23 -3.75 7.84 -11.97
N ALA A 24 -4.46 8.96 -11.96
CA ALA A 24 -5.79 9.06 -11.36
C ALA A 24 -6.86 8.21 -12.07
N ASP A 25 -6.68 7.90 -13.33
CA ASP A 25 -7.58 7.09 -14.14
C ASP A 25 -7.23 5.60 -14.07
N GLY A 26 -6.15 5.25 -13.35
CA GLY A 26 -5.67 3.88 -13.21
C GLY A 26 -4.79 3.40 -14.35
N ALA A 27 -4.43 4.27 -15.29
CA ALA A 27 -3.51 3.93 -16.36
C ALA A 27 -2.06 3.86 -15.86
N GLU A 28 -1.32 2.86 -16.32
CA GLU A 28 0.11 2.76 -15.99
C GLU A 28 0.90 3.86 -16.69
N VAL A 29 1.73 4.55 -15.93
CA VAL A 29 2.60 5.63 -16.39
C VAL A 29 4.06 5.32 -16.10
N GLU A 30 4.96 5.88 -16.91
CA GLU A 30 6.38 5.63 -16.77
C GLU A 30 6.93 6.07 -15.42
N MET A 31 7.79 5.24 -14.83
CA MET A 31 8.47 5.49 -13.56
C MET A 31 9.67 6.46 -13.76
N THR A 32 9.39 7.67 -14.20
CA THR A 32 10.40 8.74 -14.26
C THR A 32 10.71 9.28 -12.85
N GLU A 33 11.85 9.99 -12.71
CA GLU A 33 12.25 10.58 -11.42
C GLU A 33 11.25 11.62 -10.91
N ALA A 34 10.67 12.41 -11.80
CA ALA A 34 9.66 13.40 -11.45
C ALA A 34 8.29 12.97 -11.99
N PRO A 35 7.31 12.68 -11.12
CA PRO A 35 5.94 12.48 -11.56
C PRO A 35 5.40 13.77 -12.18
N GLY A 36 4.66 13.64 -13.25
CA GLY A 36 3.94 14.77 -13.86
C GLY A 36 2.90 15.39 -12.90
N PRO A 37 2.24 16.46 -13.29
CA PRO A 37 1.16 17.04 -12.51
C PRO A 37 0.00 16.04 -12.34
N GLY A 38 -0.63 16.05 -11.17
CA GLY A 38 -1.77 15.19 -10.86
C GLY A 38 -1.49 14.13 -9.81
N LEU A 39 -2.51 13.34 -9.52
CA LEU A 39 -2.41 12.24 -8.57
C LEU A 39 -1.76 11.02 -9.23
N HIS A 40 -0.68 10.56 -8.64
CA HIS A 40 -0.02 9.31 -9.01
C HIS A 40 0.15 8.41 -7.79
N LEU A 41 -0.08 7.11 -7.99
CA LEU A 41 0.18 6.08 -7.00
C LEU A 41 1.35 5.22 -7.45
N ASN A 42 2.32 5.03 -6.58
CA ASN A 42 3.38 4.06 -6.79
C ASN A 42 2.96 2.76 -6.09
N LEU A 43 2.95 1.66 -6.81
CA LEU A 43 2.54 0.35 -6.32
C LEU A 43 3.72 -0.61 -6.36
N MET A 44 3.80 -1.43 -5.31
CA MET A 44 4.70 -2.56 -5.24
C MET A 44 3.89 -3.83 -5.00
N GLY A 45 4.01 -4.80 -5.88
CA GLY A 45 3.29 -6.08 -5.90
C GLY A 45 3.11 -6.59 -7.33
N PRO A 46 2.37 -7.68 -7.55
CA PRO A 46 1.77 -8.52 -6.51
C PRO A 46 2.81 -9.27 -5.67
N ILE A 47 2.53 -9.36 -4.37
CA ILE A 47 3.28 -10.16 -3.43
C ILE A 47 2.33 -11.24 -2.91
N PRO A 48 2.58 -12.53 -3.17
CA PRO A 48 1.73 -13.59 -2.66
C PRO A 48 1.84 -13.66 -1.14
N LEU A 49 0.71 -13.52 -0.45
CA LEU A 49 0.64 -13.52 1.00
C LEU A 49 -0.34 -14.61 1.46
N PRO A 50 0.16 -15.76 1.96
CA PRO A 50 -0.70 -16.77 2.54
C PRO A 50 -1.24 -16.27 3.88
N LEU A 51 -2.56 -16.31 4.05
CA LEU A 51 -3.23 -15.91 5.27
C LEU A 51 -3.77 -17.11 6.02
N ALA A 52 -3.51 -17.19 7.33
CA ALA A 52 -4.14 -18.17 8.20
C ALA A 52 -5.47 -17.59 8.68
N ARG A 53 -6.58 -18.12 8.15
CA ARG A 53 -7.93 -17.72 8.54
C ARG A 53 -8.79 -18.94 8.83
N GLY A 54 -9.01 -19.21 10.13
CA GLY A 54 -9.75 -20.37 10.57
C GLY A 54 -9.19 -21.68 9.99
N GLN A 55 -10.04 -22.43 9.28
CA GLN A 55 -9.62 -23.64 8.55
C GLN A 55 -9.23 -23.37 7.09
N ARG A 56 -9.39 -22.14 6.62
CA ARG A 56 -9.00 -21.73 5.26
C ARG A 56 -7.66 -21.00 5.30
N HIS A 57 -6.83 -21.24 4.31
CA HIS A 57 -5.53 -20.59 4.14
C HIS A 57 -5.45 -19.96 2.75
N PRO A 58 -6.26 -18.91 2.47
CA PRO A 58 -6.23 -18.28 1.16
C PRO A 58 -4.88 -17.60 0.94
N THR A 59 -4.35 -17.71 -0.29
CA THR A 59 -3.25 -16.87 -0.73
C THR A 59 -3.83 -15.66 -1.41
N VAL A 60 -3.55 -14.49 -0.86
CA VAL A 60 -3.96 -13.21 -1.46
C VAL A 60 -2.79 -12.58 -2.19
N GLN A 61 -3.06 -11.76 -3.19
CA GLN A 61 -2.06 -10.92 -3.81
C GLN A 61 -2.07 -9.56 -3.10
N TRP A 62 -0.97 -9.24 -2.44
CA TRP A 62 -0.82 -7.98 -1.74
C TRP A 62 -0.12 -6.94 -2.61
N TYR A 63 -0.70 -5.76 -2.69
CA TYR A 63 -0.09 -4.58 -3.27
C TYR A 63 0.03 -3.51 -2.18
N ALA A 64 1.22 -2.94 -2.05
CA ALA A 64 1.45 -1.77 -1.21
C ALA A 64 1.48 -0.54 -2.10
N SER A 65 0.73 0.51 -1.75
CA SER A 65 0.68 1.75 -2.53
C SER A 65 1.01 2.97 -1.71
N VAL A 66 1.67 3.94 -2.35
CA VAL A 66 2.03 5.24 -1.78
C VAL A 66 1.83 6.32 -2.84
N ARG A 67 1.29 7.47 -2.44
CA ARG A 67 1.17 8.63 -3.33
C ARG A 67 2.56 9.18 -3.67
N SER A 68 2.74 9.64 -4.91
CA SER A 68 3.99 10.25 -5.34
C SER A 68 4.33 11.54 -4.57
N THR A 69 3.32 12.31 -4.17
CA THR A 69 3.50 13.50 -3.33
C THR A 69 4.08 13.16 -1.96
N GLU A 70 3.65 12.08 -1.34
CA GLU A 70 4.17 11.63 -0.05
C GLU A 70 5.63 11.16 -0.16
N LEU A 71 6.03 10.55 -1.27
CA LEU A 71 7.42 10.18 -1.52
C LEU A 71 8.32 11.40 -1.67
N SER A 72 7.89 12.43 -2.42
CA SER A 72 8.66 13.66 -2.59
C SER A 72 8.81 14.44 -1.27
N GLU A 73 7.79 14.43 -0.41
CA GLU A 73 7.87 15.03 0.93
C GLU A 73 8.93 14.33 1.80
N VAL A 74 9.03 12.99 1.71
CA VAL A 74 10.03 12.23 2.47
C VAL A 74 11.45 12.50 1.97
N GLU A 75 11.65 12.63 0.66
CA GLU A 75 12.95 13.00 0.08
C GLU A 75 13.36 14.41 0.50
N HIS A 76 12.43 15.37 0.47
CA HIS A 76 12.65 16.72 0.96
C HIS A 76 12.94 16.74 2.47
N LEU A 77 12.22 15.94 3.25
CA LEU A 77 12.47 15.78 4.68
C LEU A 77 13.85 15.23 4.95
N ALA A 78 14.30 14.22 4.21
CA ALA A 78 15.62 13.62 4.38
C ALA A 78 16.75 14.62 4.09
N SER A 79 16.58 15.51 3.10
CA SER A 79 17.53 16.58 2.83
C SER A 79 17.53 17.63 3.94
N THR A 80 16.37 18.06 4.39
CA THR A 80 16.19 19.05 5.47
C THR A 80 16.80 18.56 6.80
N LEU A 81 16.64 17.27 7.12
CA LEU A 81 17.23 16.67 8.33
C LEU A 81 18.75 16.64 8.29
N ARG A 82 19.35 16.48 7.14
CA ARG A 82 20.81 16.55 6.99
C ARG A 82 21.33 17.97 7.21
N GLU A 83 20.53 18.98 6.84
CA GLU A 83 20.93 20.40 6.90
C GLU A 83 20.63 21.06 8.25
N GLN A 84 19.51 20.72 8.90
CA GLN A 84 18.96 21.47 10.04
C GLN A 84 18.95 20.72 11.38
N GLY A 85 19.32 19.44 11.39
CA GLY A 85 19.27 18.62 12.62
C GLY A 85 17.86 18.13 13.00
N GLY A 86 17.82 17.11 13.86
CA GLY A 86 16.65 16.25 14.07
C GLY A 86 15.49 16.79 14.89
N GLN A 87 15.45 18.08 15.28
CA GLN A 87 14.38 18.58 16.18
C GLN A 87 12.98 18.60 15.57
N HIS A 88 12.88 18.70 14.24
CA HIS A 88 11.61 18.65 13.51
C HIS A 88 11.19 17.25 13.03
N LEU A 89 12.01 16.23 13.32
CA LEU A 89 11.78 14.86 12.87
C LEU A 89 10.41 14.33 13.33
N PHE A 90 10.04 14.57 14.58
CA PHE A 90 8.81 14.02 15.14
C PHE A 90 7.53 14.67 14.58
N SER A 91 7.57 15.97 14.27
CA SER A 91 6.40 16.63 13.65
C SER A 91 6.16 16.14 12.20
N HIS A 92 7.21 15.77 11.49
CA HIS A 92 7.12 15.24 10.14
C HIS A 92 6.87 13.72 10.09
N LEU A 93 7.34 12.96 11.08
CA LEU A 93 6.98 11.55 11.24
C LEU A 93 5.49 11.37 11.56
N ALA A 94 4.84 12.37 12.15
CA ALA A 94 3.40 12.37 12.39
C ALA A 94 2.59 12.52 11.07
N SER A 95 3.16 13.12 10.03
CA SER A 95 2.64 13.12 8.66
C SER A 95 3.14 11.91 7.86
N SER A 96 3.34 10.79 8.55
CA SER A 96 3.93 9.57 8.02
C SER A 96 3.27 9.14 6.72
N MET A 97 4.09 8.72 5.77
CA MET A 97 3.65 8.09 4.54
C MET A 97 2.54 7.07 4.82
N ALA A 98 1.34 7.37 4.39
CA ALA A 98 0.25 6.44 4.46
C ALA A 98 0.49 5.35 3.40
N VAL A 99 1.06 4.23 3.82
CA VAL A 99 1.12 3.04 2.97
C VAL A 99 -0.24 2.38 3.00
N ASN A 100 -0.94 2.43 1.87
CA ASN A 100 -2.20 1.73 1.71
C ASN A 100 -1.95 0.32 1.21
N SER A 101 -2.72 -0.63 1.71
CA SER A 101 -2.66 -2.04 1.31
C SER A 101 -3.87 -2.39 0.46
N VAL A 102 -3.64 -3.04 -0.67
CA VAL A 102 -4.68 -3.67 -1.49
C VAL A 102 -4.47 -5.18 -1.42
N LEU A 103 -5.49 -5.90 -1.00
CA LEU A 103 -5.50 -7.36 -0.97
C LEU A 103 -6.44 -7.86 -2.04
N VAL A 104 -5.92 -8.62 -2.97
CA VAL A 104 -6.69 -9.20 -4.08
C VAL A 104 -6.82 -10.69 -3.88
N ILE A 105 -8.06 -11.19 -3.92
CA ILE A 105 -8.40 -12.61 -3.81
C ILE A 105 -9.02 -13.04 -5.14
N GLY A 106 -8.50 -14.12 -5.71
CA GLY A 106 -8.96 -14.60 -7.01
C GLY A 106 -8.55 -13.71 -8.18
N GLU A 107 -9.44 -13.59 -9.16
CA GLU A 107 -9.23 -12.86 -10.42
C GLU A 107 -10.40 -11.88 -10.64
N PRO A 108 -10.47 -10.77 -9.89
CA PRO A 108 -11.59 -9.84 -9.95
C PRO A 108 -11.79 -9.23 -11.34
N GLU A 109 -10.75 -9.15 -12.17
CA GLU A 109 -10.80 -8.70 -13.55
C GLU A 109 -11.63 -9.59 -14.47
N LYS A 110 -11.93 -10.82 -14.04
CA LYS A 110 -12.80 -11.76 -14.76
C LYS A 110 -14.25 -11.71 -14.31
N SER A 111 -14.55 -10.91 -13.29
CA SER A 111 -15.89 -10.78 -12.73
C SER A 111 -16.58 -9.51 -13.23
N ASP A 112 -17.83 -9.63 -13.68
CA ASP A 112 -18.64 -8.46 -14.05
C ASP A 112 -18.98 -7.57 -12.84
N ASN A 113 -18.97 -8.14 -11.64
CA ASN A 113 -19.31 -7.46 -10.38
C ASN A 113 -18.37 -7.90 -9.25
N PRO A 114 -17.10 -7.46 -9.26
CA PRO A 114 -16.16 -7.81 -8.20
C PRO A 114 -16.58 -7.22 -6.86
N LEU A 115 -16.48 -8.01 -5.80
CA LEU A 115 -16.74 -7.53 -4.44
C LEU A 115 -15.53 -6.71 -3.96
N VAL A 116 -15.81 -5.52 -3.40
CA VAL A 116 -14.80 -4.62 -2.87
C VAL A 116 -15.18 -4.17 -1.46
N ARG A 117 -14.19 -4.16 -0.57
CA ARG A 117 -14.32 -3.59 0.77
C ARG A 117 -13.23 -2.55 1.01
N VAL A 118 -13.64 -1.31 1.26
CA VAL A 118 -12.74 -0.28 1.80
C VAL A 118 -12.72 -0.39 3.31
N HIS A 119 -11.51 -0.48 3.89
CA HIS A 119 -11.31 -0.69 5.32
C HIS A 119 -10.33 0.32 5.90
N SER A 120 -10.60 0.83 7.11
CA SER A 120 -9.85 1.93 7.73
C SER A 120 -8.61 1.51 8.52
N SER A 121 -8.22 0.24 8.50
CA SER A 121 -7.03 -0.29 9.21
C SER A 121 -7.01 0.07 10.70
N CYS A 122 -7.96 -0.45 11.44
CA CYS A 122 -8.09 -0.20 12.87
C CYS A 122 -7.15 -1.09 13.68
N LEU A 123 -6.02 -0.56 14.13
CA LEU A 123 -5.05 -1.34 14.92
C LEU A 123 -5.69 -2.06 16.11
N THR A 124 -6.55 -1.38 16.85
CA THR A 124 -7.16 -1.98 18.04
C THR A 124 -8.16 -3.09 17.72
N GLY A 125 -8.98 -2.93 16.69
CA GLY A 125 -9.94 -3.95 16.26
C GLY A 125 -9.31 -5.07 15.45
N ASP A 126 -8.49 -4.72 14.45
CA ASP A 126 -7.98 -5.68 13.47
C ASP A 126 -6.81 -6.51 13.99
N VAL A 127 -5.96 -5.92 14.84
CA VAL A 127 -4.73 -6.56 15.35
C VAL A 127 -4.87 -7.01 16.80
N LEU A 128 -5.41 -6.13 17.67
CA LEU A 128 -5.50 -6.40 19.11
C LEU A 128 -6.81 -7.07 19.51
N GLY A 129 -7.76 -7.25 18.58
CA GLY A 129 -9.05 -7.90 18.86
C GLY A 129 -9.93 -7.12 19.83
N SER A 130 -9.87 -5.78 19.82
CA SER A 130 -10.69 -4.95 20.71
C SER A 130 -12.17 -5.18 20.46
N ARG A 131 -12.90 -5.39 21.55
CA ARG A 131 -14.36 -5.55 21.54
C ARG A 131 -15.10 -4.20 21.65
N ARG A 132 -14.40 -3.08 21.60
CA ARG A 132 -15.00 -1.73 21.60
C ARG A 132 -15.41 -1.24 20.22
N CYS A 133 -14.99 -1.93 19.16
CA CYS A 133 -15.38 -1.68 17.79
C CYS A 133 -15.60 -3.00 17.05
N GLU A 134 -16.22 -2.93 15.89
CA GLU A 134 -16.52 -4.09 15.05
C GLU A 134 -15.54 -4.22 13.86
N CYS A 135 -14.44 -3.46 13.86
CA CYS A 135 -13.52 -3.43 12.72
C CYS A 135 -12.94 -4.81 12.39
N GLY A 136 -12.45 -5.52 13.39
CA GLY A 136 -11.92 -6.88 13.22
C GLY A 136 -12.95 -7.85 12.64
N PRO A 137 -14.12 -8.06 13.29
CA PRO A 137 -15.19 -8.90 12.77
C PRO A 137 -15.68 -8.50 11.36
N GLN A 138 -15.75 -7.20 11.08
CA GLN A 138 -16.13 -6.72 9.74
C GLN A 138 -15.07 -7.05 8.68
N LEU A 139 -13.78 -6.94 9.01
CA LEU A 139 -12.71 -7.33 8.12
C LEU A 139 -12.75 -8.83 7.84
N GLU A 140 -12.94 -9.65 8.87
CA GLU A 140 -13.06 -11.11 8.72
C GLU A 140 -14.22 -11.49 7.81
N ALA A 141 -15.41 -10.97 8.09
CA ALA A 141 -16.60 -11.25 7.30
C ALA A 141 -16.45 -10.81 5.83
N ALA A 142 -15.81 -9.66 5.59
CA ALA A 142 -15.56 -9.19 4.24
C ALA A 142 -14.59 -10.10 3.49
N MET A 143 -13.50 -10.51 4.12
CA MET A 143 -12.52 -11.40 3.50
C MET A 143 -13.08 -12.79 3.23
N ASP A 144 -13.90 -13.35 4.14
CA ASP A 144 -14.57 -14.63 3.93
C ASP A 144 -15.54 -14.53 2.74
N ARG A 145 -16.31 -13.44 2.66
CA ARG A 145 -17.26 -13.23 1.57
C ARG A 145 -16.60 -13.02 0.21
N ILE A 146 -15.47 -12.33 0.16
CA ILE A 146 -14.72 -12.14 -1.09
C ILE A 146 -14.04 -13.43 -1.55
N ALA A 147 -13.71 -14.33 -0.62
CA ALA A 147 -13.06 -15.61 -0.92
C ALA A 147 -14.04 -16.73 -1.35
N GLU A 148 -15.36 -16.50 -1.30
CA GLU A 148 -16.40 -17.40 -1.80
C GLU A 148 -16.54 -17.37 -3.31
#